data_dd62d7f8450a93253c9cdc20ac5a4fa8
#
_entry.id   dd62d7f8450a93253c9cdc20ac5a4fa8
#
_cell.length_a   1.000
_cell.length_b   1.000
_cell.length_c   1.000
_cell.angle_alpha   90.00
_cell.angle_beta   90.00
_cell.angle_gamma   90.00
#
_symmetry.space_group_name_H-M   'P 1'
#
loop_
_entity.id
_entity.type
_entity.pdbx_description
1 polymer ?
#
loop_
_entity_poly.entity_id
_entity_poly.type
_entity_poly.pdbx_seq_one_letter_code
_entity_poly.pdbx_strand_id
1 'polypeptide(L)'
;MREVRLLAVAALVAISAACSRSAPEHIAAARELVYERKPQAALREYRLALDRVEKSDGPEAARIRATALRGAADVYWLELHDVPKAVSVYRELVNQAPDAPETAEAHVVLAGILESQYRDLRGAISELTAALARDPPTAPDLRYQVAKLYFELGDYQQSELEARTLIQKFPSSPLVDDAWMLVGQSLSMREGMHPEAMKAYSTLIEKFPSSELVPHALFELGKLRGESGDDAGAIQAWVQALERHPDPQVVQGAIARTRKRIAETTPRGVGAREAFQRPEQQHRVVQARTSLEAAGGSAEQAAREHGD
;
A
#
# COMPACT_ATOMS: atom_id res chain seq x y z
N MET A 1 -19.58 -57.00 -43.57
CA MET A 1 -20.00 -57.05 -42.16
C MET A 1 -18.84 -56.97 -41.14
N ARG A 2 -17.64 -57.52 -41.48
CA ARG A 2 -16.46 -57.40 -40.58
C ARG A 2 -15.89 -55.97 -40.47
N GLU A 3 -15.82 -55.20 -41.55
CA GLU A 3 -15.29 -53.86 -41.60
C GLU A 3 -16.17 -52.82 -40.87
N VAL A 4 -17.48 -52.95 -40.91
CA VAL A 4 -18.45 -52.10 -40.23
C VAL A 4 -18.32 -52.28 -38.68
N ARG A 5 -18.01 -53.51 -38.23
CA ARG A 5 -17.79 -53.81 -36.82
C ARG A 5 -16.45 -53.21 -36.30
N LEU A 6 -15.41 -53.19 -37.13
CA LEU A 6 -14.11 -52.59 -36.79
C LEU A 6 -14.20 -51.07 -36.71
N LEU A 7 -14.92 -50.43 -37.59
CA LEU A 7 -15.14 -48.96 -37.54
C LEU A 7 -16.01 -48.56 -36.35
N ALA A 8 -17.04 -49.35 -36.01
CA ALA A 8 -17.85 -49.08 -34.80
C ALA A 8 -17.09 -49.28 -33.51
N VAL A 9 -16.20 -50.26 -33.41
CA VAL A 9 -15.33 -50.48 -32.25
C VAL A 9 -14.26 -49.39 -32.15
N ALA A 10 -13.66 -48.97 -33.27
CA ALA A 10 -12.71 -47.86 -33.29
C ALA A 10 -13.36 -46.50 -32.89
N ALA A 11 -14.61 -46.26 -33.33
CA ALA A 11 -15.37 -45.08 -32.93
C ALA A 11 -15.76 -45.12 -31.44
N LEU A 12 -16.12 -46.29 -30.88
CA LEU A 12 -16.40 -46.45 -29.46
C LEU A 12 -15.13 -46.26 -28.58
N VAL A 13 -13.99 -46.77 -29.05
CA VAL A 13 -12.71 -46.59 -28.36
C VAL A 13 -12.24 -45.13 -28.43
N ALA A 14 -12.45 -44.44 -29.55
CA ALA A 14 -12.16 -43.00 -29.67
C ALA A 14 -13.06 -42.14 -28.75
N ILE A 15 -14.35 -42.52 -28.64
CA ILE A 15 -15.29 -41.83 -27.72
C ILE A 15 -14.91 -42.09 -26.25
N SER A 16 -14.47 -43.30 -25.89
CA SER A 16 -14.02 -43.63 -24.53
C SER A 16 -12.68 -42.95 -24.17
N ALA A 17 -11.78 -42.73 -25.12
CA ALA A 17 -10.54 -41.96 -24.92
C ALA A 17 -10.80 -40.45 -24.74
N ALA A 18 -11.83 -39.92 -25.41
CA ALA A 18 -12.25 -38.53 -25.22
C ALA A 18 -12.90 -38.26 -23.83
N CYS A 19 -13.39 -39.32 -23.14
CA CYS A 19 -13.99 -39.22 -21.80
C CYS A 19 -13.01 -39.40 -20.64
N SER A 20 -11.71 -39.44 -20.86
CA SER A 20 -10.73 -39.79 -19.81
C SER A 20 -9.68 -38.72 -19.50
N ARG A 21 -9.97 -37.43 -19.83
CA ARG A 21 -9.07 -36.37 -19.44
C ARG A 21 -8.83 -36.37 -17.91
N SER A 22 -7.59 -36.27 -17.53
CA SER A 22 -7.20 -36.06 -16.13
C SER A 22 -7.57 -34.67 -15.62
N ALA A 23 -7.62 -34.46 -14.32
CA ALA A 23 -7.93 -33.18 -13.76
C ALA A 23 -6.94 -32.07 -14.21
N PRO A 24 -5.61 -32.29 -14.29
CA PRO A 24 -4.68 -31.31 -14.88
C PRO A 24 -4.97 -30.97 -16.36
N GLU A 25 -5.39 -31.96 -17.18
CA GLU A 25 -5.75 -31.71 -18.57
C GLU A 25 -7.03 -30.88 -18.71
N HIS A 26 -8.01 -31.07 -17.82
CA HIS A 26 -9.17 -30.19 -17.72
C HIS A 26 -8.79 -28.77 -17.36
N ILE A 27 -7.88 -28.57 -16.38
CA ILE A 27 -7.37 -27.24 -16.03
C ILE A 27 -6.65 -26.57 -17.20
N ALA A 28 -5.83 -27.32 -17.94
CA ALA A 28 -5.15 -26.81 -19.14
C ALA A 28 -6.16 -26.39 -20.22
N ALA A 29 -7.18 -27.23 -20.51
CA ALA A 29 -8.24 -26.90 -21.43
C ALA A 29 -9.05 -25.67 -20.97
N ALA A 30 -9.31 -25.53 -19.66
CA ALA A 30 -10.01 -24.37 -19.15
C ALA A 30 -9.21 -23.07 -19.40
N ARG A 31 -7.90 -23.08 -19.17
CA ARG A 31 -7.02 -21.93 -19.43
C ARG A 31 -7.01 -21.54 -20.91
N GLU A 32 -6.96 -22.51 -21.81
CA GLU A 32 -7.04 -22.27 -23.25
C GLU A 32 -8.38 -21.63 -23.64
N LEU A 33 -9.49 -22.11 -23.07
CA LEU A 33 -10.81 -21.53 -23.29
C LEU A 33 -10.97 -20.12 -22.75
N VAL A 34 -10.28 -19.77 -21.64
CA VAL A 34 -10.20 -18.39 -21.15
C VAL A 34 -9.48 -17.52 -22.17
N TYR A 35 -8.33 -17.98 -22.67
CA TYR A 35 -7.58 -17.26 -23.70
C TYR A 35 -8.42 -17.06 -24.99
N GLU A 36 -9.20 -18.07 -25.38
CA GLU A 36 -10.13 -18.00 -26.51
C GLU A 36 -11.40 -17.16 -26.25
N ARG A 37 -11.51 -16.51 -25.08
CA ARG A 37 -12.69 -15.72 -24.67
C ARG A 37 -14.00 -16.55 -24.62
N LYS A 38 -13.89 -17.79 -24.14
CA LYS A 38 -15.02 -18.73 -23.98
C LYS A 38 -15.25 -19.04 -22.47
N PRO A 39 -15.61 -18.05 -21.65
CA PRO A 39 -15.62 -18.19 -20.18
C PRO A 39 -16.57 -19.27 -19.69
N GLN A 40 -17.73 -19.41 -20.27
CA GLN A 40 -18.70 -20.45 -19.90
C GLN A 40 -18.19 -21.88 -20.15
N ALA A 41 -17.41 -22.06 -21.23
CA ALA A 41 -16.78 -23.33 -21.51
C ALA A 41 -15.62 -23.62 -20.55
N ALA A 42 -14.83 -22.60 -20.23
CA ALA A 42 -13.76 -22.69 -19.24
C ALA A 42 -14.28 -23.12 -17.86
N LEU A 43 -15.39 -22.54 -17.41
CA LEU A 43 -16.04 -22.92 -16.15
C LEU A 43 -16.48 -24.39 -16.13
N ARG A 44 -16.95 -24.93 -17.27
CA ARG A 44 -17.29 -26.35 -17.35
C ARG A 44 -16.05 -27.23 -17.18
N GLU A 45 -14.96 -26.88 -17.83
CA GLU A 45 -13.70 -27.61 -17.71
C GLU A 45 -13.13 -27.54 -16.26
N TYR A 46 -13.15 -26.36 -15.60
CA TYR A 46 -12.77 -26.27 -14.18
C TYR A 46 -13.65 -27.15 -13.29
N ARG A 47 -14.96 -27.20 -13.52
CA ARG A 47 -15.87 -28.09 -12.79
C ARG A 47 -15.49 -29.56 -13.00
N LEU A 48 -15.24 -30.00 -14.24
CA LEU A 48 -14.80 -31.35 -14.51
C LEU A 48 -13.48 -31.69 -13.81
N ALA A 49 -12.55 -30.73 -13.69
CA ALA A 49 -11.33 -30.92 -12.91
C ALA A 49 -11.63 -31.15 -11.43
N LEU A 50 -12.56 -30.38 -10.85
CA LEU A 50 -13.00 -30.54 -9.46
C LEU A 50 -13.69 -31.87 -9.21
N ASP A 51 -14.60 -32.30 -10.10
CA ASP A 51 -15.30 -33.57 -10.02
C ASP A 51 -14.30 -34.76 -9.99
N ARG A 52 -13.17 -34.66 -10.73
CA ARG A 52 -12.12 -35.70 -10.76
C ARG A 52 -11.43 -35.89 -9.43
N VAL A 53 -11.35 -34.84 -8.60
CA VAL A 53 -10.65 -34.86 -7.31
C VAL A 53 -11.60 -34.78 -6.10
N GLU A 54 -12.92 -34.81 -6.33
CA GLU A 54 -13.94 -34.65 -5.29
C GLU A 54 -13.74 -35.65 -4.13
N LYS A 55 -13.50 -36.91 -4.47
CA LYS A 55 -13.31 -38.02 -3.51
C LYS A 55 -11.85 -38.34 -3.24
N SER A 56 -10.94 -37.50 -3.72
CA SER A 56 -9.50 -37.74 -3.57
C SER A 56 -8.96 -36.88 -2.44
N ASP A 57 -8.19 -37.48 -1.55
CA ASP A 57 -7.46 -36.81 -0.49
C ASP A 57 -5.96 -36.75 -0.82
N GLY A 58 -5.26 -35.84 -0.15
CA GLY A 58 -3.83 -35.69 -0.29
C GLY A 58 -3.39 -34.42 -1.01
N PRO A 59 -2.07 -34.16 -1.01
CA PRO A 59 -1.53 -32.87 -1.44
C PRO A 59 -1.76 -32.56 -2.90
N GLU A 60 -1.74 -33.55 -3.78
CA GLU A 60 -1.97 -33.34 -5.21
C GLU A 60 -3.43 -32.98 -5.50
N ALA A 61 -4.39 -33.66 -4.85
CA ALA A 61 -5.81 -33.33 -4.96
C ALA A 61 -6.12 -31.94 -4.44
N ALA A 62 -5.51 -31.56 -3.31
CA ALA A 62 -5.62 -30.21 -2.76
C ALA A 62 -5.07 -29.14 -3.72
N ARG A 63 -3.92 -29.39 -4.34
CA ARG A 63 -3.31 -28.50 -5.32
C ARG A 63 -4.20 -28.31 -6.56
N ILE A 64 -4.73 -29.42 -7.12
CA ILE A 64 -5.64 -29.39 -8.25
C ILE A 64 -6.91 -28.60 -7.89
N ARG A 65 -7.48 -28.87 -6.72
CA ARG A 65 -8.67 -28.16 -6.22
C ARG A 65 -8.42 -26.66 -6.10
N ALA A 66 -7.30 -26.28 -5.49
CA ALA A 66 -6.92 -24.88 -5.35
C ALA A 66 -6.79 -24.17 -6.71
N THR A 67 -6.06 -24.80 -7.64
CA THR A 67 -5.83 -24.24 -8.97
C THR A 67 -7.14 -24.13 -9.77
N ALA A 68 -8.02 -25.12 -9.69
CA ALA A 68 -9.29 -25.11 -10.40
C ALA A 68 -10.28 -24.08 -9.83
N LEU A 69 -10.38 -24.00 -8.49
CA LEU A 69 -11.22 -22.99 -7.81
C LEU A 69 -10.71 -21.59 -8.10
N ARG A 70 -9.39 -21.36 -8.04
CA ARG A 70 -8.80 -20.07 -8.36
C ARG A 70 -9.15 -19.67 -9.79
N GLY A 71 -8.93 -20.55 -10.77
CA GLY A 71 -9.24 -20.27 -12.18
C GLY A 71 -10.73 -20.02 -12.42
N ALA A 72 -11.62 -20.77 -11.77
CA ALA A 72 -13.06 -20.54 -11.87
C ALA A 72 -13.47 -19.20 -11.26
N ALA A 73 -12.91 -18.83 -10.10
CA ALA A 73 -13.17 -17.56 -9.45
C ALA A 73 -12.69 -16.37 -10.31
N ASP A 74 -11.48 -16.49 -10.89
CA ASP A 74 -10.93 -15.48 -11.81
C ASP A 74 -11.84 -15.29 -13.04
N VAL A 75 -12.39 -16.37 -13.61
CA VAL A 75 -13.35 -16.28 -14.73
C VAL A 75 -14.62 -15.54 -14.33
N TYR A 76 -15.19 -15.83 -13.17
CA TYR A 76 -16.36 -15.08 -12.68
C TYR A 76 -16.03 -13.60 -12.45
N TRP A 77 -14.87 -13.29 -11.91
CA TRP A 77 -14.45 -11.93 -11.58
C TRP A 77 -14.09 -11.12 -12.84
N LEU A 78 -13.16 -11.64 -13.65
CA LEU A 78 -12.51 -10.87 -14.71
C LEU A 78 -13.25 -10.95 -16.06
N GLU A 79 -13.87 -12.10 -16.37
CA GLU A 79 -14.49 -12.31 -17.68
C GLU A 79 -16.01 -12.12 -17.66
N LEU A 80 -16.66 -12.57 -16.58
CA LEU A 80 -18.13 -12.53 -16.49
C LEU A 80 -18.65 -11.36 -15.64
N HIS A 81 -17.76 -10.74 -14.87
CA HIS A 81 -18.12 -9.67 -13.91
C HIS A 81 -19.25 -10.08 -12.94
N ASP A 82 -19.34 -11.39 -12.64
CA ASP A 82 -20.30 -11.96 -11.69
C ASP A 82 -19.67 -11.94 -10.29
N VAL A 83 -19.66 -10.73 -9.69
CA VAL A 83 -19.04 -10.48 -8.38
C VAL A 83 -19.53 -11.42 -7.29
N PRO A 84 -20.85 -11.69 -7.13
CA PRO A 84 -21.31 -12.61 -6.10
C PRO A 84 -20.78 -14.03 -6.24
N LYS A 85 -20.71 -14.56 -7.47
CA LYS A 85 -20.13 -15.88 -7.72
C LYS A 85 -18.63 -15.90 -7.54
N ALA A 86 -17.92 -14.87 -7.99
CA ALA A 86 -16.49 -14.75 -7.77
C ALA A 86 -16.15 -14.84 -6.27
N VAL A 87 -16.81 -14.04 -5.44
CA VAL A 87 -16.65 -14.06 -3.96
C VAL A 87 -16.97 -15.44 -3.39
N SER A 88 -18.06 -16.08 -3.85
CA SER A 88 -18.42 -17.41 -3.38
C SER A 88 -17.32 -18.45 -3.67
N VAL A 89 -16.77 -18.45 -4.89
CA VAL A 89 -15.75 -19.44 -5.30
C VAL A 89 -14.38 -19.13 -4.67
N TYR A 90 -14.01 -17.87 -4.52
CA TYR A 90 -12.80 -17.52 -3.75
C TYR A 90 -12.90 -17.96 -2.28
N ARG A 91 -14.05 -17.78 -1.63
CA ARG A 91 -14.27 -18.29 -0.26
C ARG A 91 -14.23 -19.81 -0.18
N GLU A 92 -14.76 -20.48 -1.21
CA GLU A 92 -14.66 -21.92 -1.33
C GLU A 92 -13.20 -22.39 -1.43
N LEU A 93 -12.37 -21.70 -2.23
CA LEU A 93 -10.93 -21.94 -2.31
C LEU A 93 -10.25 -21.81 -0.94
N VAL A 94 -10.49 -20.69 -0.25
CA VAL A 94 -9.91 -20.42 1.07
C VAL A 94 -10.26 -21.51 2.08
N ASN A 95 -11.51 -22.00 2.04
CA ASN A 95 -11.98 -23.04 2.97
C ASN A 95 -11.49 -24.43 2.61
N GLN A 96 -11.45 -24.80 1.33
CA GLN A 96 -11.13 -26.16 0.88
C GLN A 96 -9.63 -26.42 0.72
N ALA A 97 -8.85 -25.38 0.51
CA ALA A 97 -7.41 -25.48 0.31
C ALA A 97 -6.64 -24.40 1.10
N PRO A 98 -6.81 -24.34 2.44
CA PRO A 98 -6.26 -23.28 3.25
C PRO A 98 -4.74 -23.14 3.14
N ASP A 99 -4.00 -24.21 2.87
CA ASP A 99 -2.53 -24.21 2.81
C ASP A 99 -1.98 -24.05 1.38
N ALA A 100 -2.85 -23.93 0.38
CA ALA A 100 -2.41 -23.76 -1.00
C ALA A 100 -1.81 -22.35 -1.24
N PRO A 101 -0.79 -22.22 -2.11
CA PRO A 101 -0.23 -20.92 -2.48
C PRO A 101 -1.28 -19.95 -3.04
N GLU A 102 -2.22 -20.47 -3.83
CA GLU A 102 -3.32 -19.72 -4.42
C GLU A 102 -4.22 -19.04 -3.38
N THR A 103 -4.25 -19.55 -2.16
CA THR A 103 -5.11 -19.02 -1.09
C THR A 103 -4.65 -17.65 -0.60
N ALA A 104 -3.34 -17.40 -0.53
CA ALA A 104 -2.83 -16.07 -0.18
C ALA A 104 -3.28 -15.01 -1.19
N GLU A 105 -3.20 -15.32 -2.48
CA GLU A 105 -3.65 -14.43 -3.54
C GLU A 105 -5.19 -14.29 -3.55
N ALA A 106 -5.93 -15.36 -3.26
CA ALA A 106 -7.39 -15.31 -3.15
C ALA A 106 -7.85 -14.35 -2.04
N HIS A 107 -7.18 -14.34 -0.90
CA HIS A 107 -7.43 -13.37 0.17
C HIS A 107 -7.20 -11.93 -0.32
N VAL A 108 -6.13 -11.66 -1.07
CA VAL A 108 -5.86 -10.33 -1.62
C VAL A 108 -6.94 -9.89 -2.61
N VAL A 109 -7.37 -10.79 -3.50
CA VAL A 109 -8.46 -10.47 -4.46
C VAL A 109 -9.79 -10.27 -3.73
N LEU A 110 -10.12 -11.11 -2.76
CA LEU A 110 -11.32 -10.94 -1.92
C LEU A 110 -11.31 -9.59 -1.22
N ALA A 111 -10.20 -9.18 -0.64
CA ALA A 111 -10.07 -7.87 0.00
C ALA A 111 -10.36 -6.74 -0.99
N GLY A 112 -9.77 -6.78 -2.19
CA GLY A 112 -10.01 -5.77 -3.22
C GLY A 112 -11.48 -5.73 -3.68
N ILE A 113 -12.15 -6.87 -3.77
CA ILE A 113 -13.58 -6.93 -4.11
C ILE A 113 -14.43 -6.36 -2.96
N LEU A 114 -14.12 -6.73 -1.71
CA LEU A 114 -14.85 -6.24 -0.53
C LEU A 114 -14.72 -4.73 -0.38
N GLU A 115 -13.54 -4.18 -0.59
CA GLU A 115 -13.29 -2.75 -0.57
C GLU A 115 -14.03 -2.04 -1.71
N SER A 116 -13.80 -2.44 -2.96
CA SER A 116 -14.22 -1.69 -4.15
C SER A 116 -15.71 -1.86 -4.47
N GLN A 117 -16.27 -3.08 -4.32
CA GLN A 117 -17.64 -3.40 -4.74
C GLN A 117 -18.64 -3.33 -3.59
N TYR A 118 -18.21 -3.68 -2.38
CA TYR A 118 -19.09 -3.75 -1.23
C TYR A 118 -18.86 -2.64 -0.20
N ARG A 119 -17.76 -1.87 -0.33
CA ARG A 119 -17.33 -0.88 0.68
C ARG A 119 -17.20 -1.50 2.08
N ASP A 120 -16.93 -2.79 2.13
CA ASP A 120 -16.69 -3.54 3.37
C ASP A 120 -15.21 -3.47 3.75
N LEU A 121 -14.81 -2.34 4.33
CA LEU A 121 -13.42 -2.10 4.75
C LEU A 121 -12.99 -3.09 5.84
N ARG A 122 -13.89 -3.50 6.73
CA ARG A 122 -13.56 -4.47 7.80
C ARG A 122 -13.33 -5.86 7.23
N GLY A 123 -14.17 -6.28 6.29
CA GLY A 123 -13.98 -7.53 5.56
C GLY A 123 -12.66 -7.51 4.78
N ALA A 124 -12.35 -6.42 4.09
CA ALA A 124 -11.09 -6.26 3.36
C ALA A 124 -9.86 -6.37 4.29
N ILE A 125 -9.88 -5.69 5.44
CA ILE A 125 -8.81 -5.80 6.46
C ILE A 125 -8.64 -7.25 6.93
N SER A 126 -9.74 -7.96 7.20
CA SER A 126 -9.70 -9.35 7.63
C SER A 126 -9.03 -10.25 6.60
N GLU A 127 -9.40 -10.09 5.32
CA GLU A 127 -8.80 -10.87 4.23
C GLU A 127 -7.32 -10.54 4.03
N LEU A 128 -6.92 -9.25 4.04
CA LEU A 128 -5.51 -8.86 3.94
C LEU A 128 -4.69 -9.37 5.13
N THR A 129 -5.25 -9.37 6.33
CA THR A 129 -4.59 -9.91 7.53
C THR A 129 -4.38 -11.42 7.41
N ALA A 130 -5.35 -12.14 6.84
CA ALA A 130 -5.20 -13.57 6.56
C ALA A 130 -4.12 -13.85 5.51
N ALA A 131 -4.00 -13.00 4.48
CA ALA A 131 -2.91 -13.07 3.52
C ALA A 131 -1.54 -12.82 4.17
N LEU A 132 -1.45 -11.79 5.03
CA LEU A 132 -0.23 -11.43 5.77
C LEU A 132 0.26 -12.53 6.73
N ALA A 133 -0.65 -13.34 7.27
CA ALA A 133 -0.29 -14.45 8.17
C ALA A 133 0.59 -15.53 7.48
N ARG A 134 0.68 -15.50 6.15
CA ARG A 134 1.48 -16.40 5.32
C ARG A 134 2.85 -15.84 4.92
N ASP A 135 3.18 -14.65 5.42
CA ASP A 135 4.43 -13.92 5.15
C ASP A 135 4.77 -13.83 3.64
N PRO A 136 3.86 -13.30 2.81
CA PRO A 136 4.08 -13.22 1.37
C PRO A 136 5.18 -12.21 1.03
N PRO A 137 5.86 -12.32 -0.12
CA PRO A 137 6.82 -11.32 -0.58
C PRO A 137 6.24 -9.90 -0.68
N THR A 138 4.91 -9.79 -0.86
CA THR A 138 4.14 -8.53 -0.91
C THR A 138 3.70 -8.03 0.47
N ALA A 139 4.22 -8.60 1.56
CA ALA A 139 3.83 -8.22 2.92
C ALA A 139 3.95 -6.71 3.20
N PRO A 140 4.97 -5.96 2.72
CA PRO A 140 5.00 -4.50 2.89
C PRO A 140 3.79 -3.80 2.26
N ASP A 141 3.44 -4.16 1.01
CA ASP A 141 2.31 -3.57 0.28
C ASP A 141 0.98 -3.87 0.97
N LEU A 142 0.77 -5.13 1.36
CA LEU A 142 -0.45 -5.54 2.05
C LEU A 142 -0.59 -4.84 3.40
N ARG A 143 0.51 -4.69 4.15
CA ARG A 143 0.50 -4.01 5.44
C ARG A 143 0.18 -2.52 5.29
N TYR A 144 0.73 -1.88 4.26
CA TYR A 144 0.39 -0.50 3.94
C TYR A 144 -1.09 -0.34 3.58
N GLN A 145 -1.65 -1.27 2.79
CA GLN A 145 -3.08 -1.29 2.48
C GLN A 145 -3.93 -1.44 3.74
N VAL A 146 -3.58 -2.37 4.65
CA VAL A 146 -4.28 -2.53 5.94
C VAL A 146 -4.24 -1.24 6.75
N ALA A 147 -3.07 -0.57 6.82
CA ALA A 147 -2.93 0.70 7.52
C ALA A 147 -3.85 1.79 6.92
N LYS A 148 -3.92 1.89 5.59
CA LYS A 148 -4.82 2.81 4.89
C LYS A 148 -6.29 2.52 5.16
N LEU A 149 -6.70 1.26 5.12
CA LEU A 149 -8.08 0.87 5.40
C LEU A 149 -8.50 1.19 6.84
N TYR A 150 -7.60 1.00 7.82
CA TYR A 150 -7.84 1.45 9.19
C TYR A 150 -7.98 2.97 9.28
N PHE A 151 -7.15 3.72 8.53
CA PHE A 151 -7.28 5.18 8.46
C PHE A 151 -8.65 5.60 7.90
N GLU A 152 -9.11 4.98 6.83
CA GLU A 152 -10.42 5.23 6.22
C GLU A 152 -11.58 4.87 7.16
N LEU A 153 -11.42 3.83 7.99
CA LEU A 153 -12.37 3.48 9.04
C LEU A 153 -12.41 4.47 10.21
N GLY A 154 -11.45 5.40 10.29
CA GLY A 154 -11.25 6.28 11.43
C GLY A 154 -10.57 5.61 12.63
N ASP A 155 -10.08 4.38 12.47
CA ASP A 155 -9.27 3.71 13.49
C ASP A 155 -7.80 4.11 13.35
N TYR A 156 -7.54 5.37 13.68
CA TYR A 156 -6.22 5.97 13.54
C TYR A 156 -5.14 5.30 14.41
N GLN A 157 -5.54 4.66 15.51
CA GLN A 157 -4.62 3.94 16.36
C GLN A 157 -4.10 2.67 15.67
N GLN A 158 -4.99 1.90 15.05
CA GLN A 158 -4.59 0.70 14.30
C GLN A 158 -3.85 1.09 13.01
N SER A 159 -4.26 2.15 12.33
CA SER A 159 -3.54 2.69 11.17
C SER A 159 -2.09 3.02 11.51
N GLU A 160 -1.85 3.78 12.59
CA GLU A 160 -0.51 4.09 13.10
C GLU A 160 0.29 2.82 13.39
N LEU A 161 -0.32 1.86 14.10
CA LEU A 161 0.34 0.61 14.49
C LEU A 161 0.83 -0.18 13.27
N GLU A 162 -0.01 -0.34 12.26
CA GLU A 162 0.33 -1.08 11.04
C GLU A 162 1.40 -0.35 10.21
N ALA A 163 1.30 0.98 10.07
CA ALA A 163 2.31 1.78 9.39
C ALA A 163 3.67 1.71 10.09
N ARG A 164 3.72 1.80 11.43
CA ARG A 164 4.96 1.63 12.21
C ARG A 164 5.51 0.21 12.10
N THR A 165 4.65 -0.79 12.06
CA THR A 165 5.07 -2.19 11.88
C THR A 165 5.72 -2.39 10.51
N LEU A 166 5.21 -1.74 9.45
CA LEU A 166 5.85 -1.72 8.14
C LEU A 166 7.26 -1.12 8.23
N ILE A 167 7.39 0.09 8.81
CA ILE A 167 8.68 0.78 8.96
C ILE A 167 9.70 -0.09 9.72
N GLN A 168 9.26 -0.78 10.76
CA GLN A 168 10.12 -1.58 11.61
C GLN A 168 10.54 -2.90 10.95
N LYS A 169 9.58 -3.62 10.33
CA LYS A 169 9.85 -4.93 9.74
C LYS A 169 10.47 -4.86 8.36
N PHE A 170 10.19 -3.81 7.60
CA PHE A 170 10.61 -3.66 6.21
C PHE A 170 11.30 -2.29 5.96
N PRO A 171 12.40 -1.99 6.66
CA PRO A 171 13.04 -0.66 6.61
C PRO A 171 13.59 -0.29 5.24
N SER A 172 13.79 -1.25 4.33
CA SER A 172 14.23 -1.05 2.94
C SER A 172 13.08 -1.03 1.93
N SER A 173 11.83 -1.13 2.37
CA SER A 173 10.68 -1.03 1.46
C SER A 173 10.59 0.38 0.87
N PRO A 174 10.22 0.52 -0.41
CA PRO A 174 9.95 1.83 -1.03
C PRO A 174 8.75 2.55 -0.41
N LEU A 175 7.94 1.88 0.41
CA LEU A 175 6.77 2.44 1.08
C LEU A 175 7.06 3.02 2.48
N VAL A 176 8.33 3.12 2.88
CA VAL A 176 8.67 3.59 4.24
C VAL A 176 8.36 5.07 4.42
N ASP A 177 8.56 5.90 3.41
CA ASP A 177 8.19 7.31 3.44
C ASP A 177 6.66 7.50 3.41
N ASP A 178 5.93 6.74 2.60
CA ASP A 178 4.46 6.67 2.64
C ASP A 178 3.96 6.27 4.04
N ALA A 179 4.58 5.28 4.65
CA ALA A 179 4.22 4.83 6.00
C ALA A 179 4.48 5.93 7.05
N TRP A 180 5.58 6.68 6.97
CA TRP A 180 5.83 7.83 7.84
C TRP A 180 4.79 8.94 7.65
N MET A 181 4.37 9.20 6.40
CA MET A 181 3.30 10.15 6.11
C MET A 181 1.99 9.71 6.79
N LEU A 182 1.62 8.44 6.65
CA LEU A 182 0.42 7.87 7.25
C LEU A 182 0.47 7.87 8.79
N VAL A 183 1.65 7.62 9.41
CA VAL A 183 1.85 7.78 10.86
C VAL A 183 1.56 9.22 11.28
N GLY A 184 2.10 10.21 10.58
CA GLY A 184 1.84 11.62 10.84
C GLY A 184 0.36 11.97 10.75
N GLN A 185 -0.30 11.53 9.68
CA GLN A 185 -1.74 11.72 9.45
C GLN A 185 -2.57 11.07 10.56
N SER A 186 -2.30 9.81 10.91
CA SER A 186 -3.03 9.07 11.94
C SER A 186 -2.90 9.71 13.31
N LEU A 187 -1.72 10.22 13.65
CA LEU A 187 -1.47 10.93 14.90
C LEU A 187 -2.16 12.30 14.91
N SER A 188 -2.16 13.04 13.79
CA SER A 188 -2.79 14.36 13.72
C SER A 188 -4.32 14.31 13.86
N MET A 189 -4.93 13.17 13.58
CA MET A 189 -6.37 12.95 13.77
C MET A 189 -6.76 12.60 15.22
N ARG A 190 -5.78 12.44 16.11
CA ARG A 190 -6.01 12.05 17.51
C ARG A 190 -5.70 13.20 18.44
N GLU A 191 -6.64 13.47 19.35
CA GLU A 191 -6.49 14.54 20.34
C GLU A 191 -5.23 14.35 21.20
N GLY A 192 -4.47 15.42 21.38
CA GLY A 192 -3.26 15.42 22.19
C GLY A 192 -2.02 14.82 21.49
N MET A 193 -2.13 14.28 20.27
CA MET A 193 -1.01 13.64 19.56
C MET A 193 -0.31 14.53 18.53
N HIS A 194 -0.63 15.82 18.51
CA HIS A 194 -0.01 16.78 17.58
C HIS A 194 1.53 16.86 17.70
N PRO A 195 2.14 16.82 18.89
CA PRO A 195 3.60 16.80 19.01
C PRO A 195 4.24 15.58 18.35
N GLU A 196 3.63 14.39 18.53
CA GLU A 196 4.08 13.15 17.93
C GLU A 196 3.88 13.14 16.40
N ALA A 197 2.77 13.72 15.93
CA ALA A 197 2.51 13.91 14.50
C ALA A 197 3.56 14.82 13.85
N MET A 198 3.88 15.95 14.48
CA MET A 198 4.96 16.85 14.03
C MET A 198 6.31 16.12 13.95
N LYS A 199 6.61 15.26 14.93
CA LYS A 199 7.82 14.45 14.93
C LYS A 199 7.84 13.44 13.78
N ALA A 200 6.71 12.81 13.48
CA ALA A 200 6.59 11.88 12.36
C ALA A 200 6.83 12.57 11.00
N TYR A 201 6.22 13.72 10.76
CA TYR A 201 6.46 14.52 9.56
C TYR A 201 7.90 15.01 9.46
N SER A 202 8.49 15.48 10.56
CA SER A 202 9.91 15.87 10.59
C SER A 202 10.82 14.69 10.25
N THR A 203 10.51 13.49 10.76
CA THR A 203 11.28 12.29 10.45
C THR A 203 11.22 11.93 8.95
N LEU A 204 10.06 12.07 8.32
CA LEU A 204 9.91 11.89 6.87
C LEU A 204 10.80 12.88 6.11
N ILE A 205 10.69 14.18 6.44
CA ILE A 205 11.43 15.26 5.78
C ILE A 205 12.96 15.06 5.90
N GLU A 206 13.43 14.67 7.08
CA GLU A 206 14.85 14.49 7.37
C GLU A 206 15.44 13.22 6.74
N LYS A 207 14.72 12.11 6.81
CA LYS A 207 15.23 10.81 6.34
C LYS A 207 15.01 10.57 4.86
N PHE A 208 13.99 11.21 4.27
CA PHE A 208 13.59 11.01 2.86
C PHE A 208 13.48 12.34 2.11
N PRO A 209 14.56 13.17 2.07
CA PRO A 209 14.49 14.52 1.50
C PRO A 209 14.14 14.55 0.00
N SER A 210 14.36 13.46 -0.72
CA SER A 210 14.01 13.30 -2.14
C SER A 210 12.59 12.79 -2.38
N SER A 211 11.88 12.37 -1.34
CA SER A 211 10.49 11.88 -1.45
C SER A 211 9.56 12.95 -2.01
N GLU A 212 8.64 12.55 -2.86
CA GLU A 212 7.58 13.41 -3.38
C GLU A 212 6.57 13.83 -2.30
N LEU A 213 6.58 13.15 -1.16
CA LEU A 213 5.72 13.45 -0.02
C LEU A 213 6.24 14.59 0.86
N VAL A 214 7.51 14.98 0.74
CA VAL A 214 8.11 16.05 1.55
C VAL A 214 7.31 17.36 1.51
N PRO A 215 6.86 17.89 0.36
CA PRO A 215 6.06 19.10 0.34
C PRO A 215 4.73 18.97 1.08
N HIS A 216 4.09 17.81 1.01
CA HIS A 216 2.87 17.53 1.76
C HIS A 216 3.15 17.44 3.27
N ALA A 217 4.21 16.75 3.67
CA ALA A 217 4.61 16.66 5.07
C ALA A 217 4.96 18.04 5.67
N LEU A 218 5.65 18.90 4.91
CA LEU A 218 5.93 20.28 5.30
C LEU A 218 4.64 21.10 5.45
N PHE A 219 3.66 20.89 4.59
CA PHE A 219 2.38 21.57 4.67
C PHE A 219 1.62 21.18 5.93
N GLU A 220 1.51 19.88 6.22
CA GLU A 220 0.86 19.37 7.43
C GLU A 220 1.61 19.78 8.71
N LEU A 221 2.94 19.74 8.70
CA LEU A 221 3.78 20.23 9.79
C LEU A 221 3.50 21.72 10.07
N GLY A 222 3.38 22.52 9.02
CA GLY A 222 3.03 23.94 9.14
C GLY A 222 1.64 24.15 9.77
N LYS A 223 0.65 23.34 9.41
CA LYS A 223 -0.70 23.38 10.04
C LYS A 223 -0.60 23.13 11.55
N LEU A 224 0.02 22.04 11.96
CA LEU A 224 0.13 21.66 13.37
C LEU A 224 0.90 22.70 14.18
N ARG A 225 1.98 23.30 13.62
CA ARG A 225 2.70 24.40 14.25
C ARG A 225 1.80 25.62 14.44
N GLY A 226 1.04 26.01 13.41
CA GLY A 226 0.10 27.12 13.50
C GLY A 226 -1.02 26.90 14.51
N GLU A 227 -1.52 25.67 14.64
CA GLU A 227 -2.51 25.26 15.64
C GLU A 227 -1.95 25.29 17.06
N SER A 228 -0.65 24.99 17.24
CA SER A 228 0.05 25.09 18.52
C SER A 228 0.52 26.51 18.86
N GLY A 229 0.24 27.51 18.00
CA GLY A 229 0.61 28.91 18.19
C GLY A 229 2.02 29.29 17.70
N ASP A 230 2.75 28.33 17.09
CA ASP A 230 4.05 28.61 16.44
C ASP A 230 3.83 29.12 15.02
N ASP A 231 3.28 30.34 14.90
CA ASP A 231 3.00 30.97 13.61
C ASP A 231 4.26 31.19 12.75
N ALA A 232 5.39 31.46 13.39
CA ALA A 232 6.66 31.66 12.68
C ALA A 232 7.17 30.36 12.07
N GLY A 233 7.16 29.27 12.85
CA GLY A 233 7.53 27.94 12.38
C GLY A 233 6.56 27.40 11.34
N ALA A 234 5.28 27.72 11.45
CA ALA A 234 4.28 27.38 10.43
C ALA A 234 4.61 28.03 9.07
N ILE A 235 4.85 29.35 9.06
CA ILE A 235 5.21 30.07 7.82
C ILE A 235 6.51 29.51 7.24
N GLN A 236 7.51 29.20 8.08
CA GLN A 236 8.77 28.63 7.62
C GLN A 236 8.57 27.28 6.91
N ALA A 237 7.78 26.37 7.49
CA ALA A 237 7.47 25.09 6.90
C ALA A 237 6.73 25.26 5.56
N TRP A 238 5.74 26.15 5.48
CA TRP A 238 4.99 26.40 4.27
C TRP A 238 5.83 27.07 3.17
N VAL A 239 6.76 27.97 3.50
CA VAL A 239 7.70 28.53 2.52
C VAL A 239 8.56 27.43 1.89
N GLN A 240 9.04 26.47 2.68
CA GLN A 240 9.77 25.31 2.14
C GLN A 240 8.87 24.41 1.28
N ALA A 241 7.60 24.23 1.68
CA ALA A 241 6.64 23.45 0.90
C ALA A 241 6.37 24.06 -0.49
N LEU A 242 6.34 25.41 -0.60
CA LEU A 242 6.01 26.13 -1.84
C LEU A 242 6.86 25.74 -3.05
N GLU A 243 8.12 25.34 -2.84
CA GLU A 243 9.05 25.05 -3.92
C GLU A 243 8.61 23.82 -4.76
N ARG A 244 7.94 22.85 -4.13
CA ARG A 244 7.62 21.57 -4.75
C ARG A 244 6.18 21.10 -4.50
N HIS A 245 5.34 21.88 -3.78
CA HIS A 245 3.97 21.49 -3.48
C HIS A 245 3.10 21.50 -4.74
N PRO A 246 2.28 20.47 -5.01
CA PRO A 246 1.46 20.38 -6.24
C PRO A 246 0.39 21.49 -6.33
N ASP A 247 -0.06 22.02 -5.19
CA ASP A 247 -0.96 23.17 -5.12
C ASP A 247 -0.32 24.33 -4.33
N PRO A 248 0.46 25.21 -5.02
CA PRO A 248 1.08 26.36 -4.39
C PRO A 248 0.07 27.40 -3.86
N GLN A 249 -1.15 27.44 -4.41
CA GLN A 249 -2.16 28.43 -4.01
C GLN A 249 -2.69 28.13 -2.60
N VAL A 250 -2.90 26.85 -2.27
CA VAL A 250 -3.31 26.43 -0.93
C VAL A 250 -2.25 26.82 0.10
N VAL A 251 -0.96 26.60 -0.23
CA VAL A 251 0.17 26.97 0.64
C VAL A 251 0.27 28.48 0.83
N GLN A 252 0.19 29.25 -0.27
CA GLN A 252 0.19 30.72 -0.20
C GLN A 252 -0.98 31.25 0.63
N GLY A 253 -2.16 30.65 0.47
CA GLY A 253 -3.34 30.98 1.26
C GLY A 253 -3.14 30.76 2.76
N ALA A 254 -2.47 29.66 3.16
CA ALA A 254 -2.13 29.37 4.54
C ALA A 254 -1.16 30.45 5.10
N ILE A 255 -0.10 30.76 4.36
CA ILE A 255 0.87 31.81 4.73
C ILE A 255 0.16 33.17 4.91
N ALA A 256 -0.70 33.54 3.94
CA ALA A 256 -1.40 34.84 3.97
C ALA A 256 -2.34 34.97 5.19
N ARG A 257 -3.11 33.91 5.49
CA ARG A 257 -3.99 33.87 6.68
C ARG A 257 -3.21 34.01 7.98
N THR A 258 -2.09 33.31 8.10
CA THR A 258 -1.26 33.36 9.30
C THR A 258 -0.60 34.72 9.46
N ARG A 259 -0.07 35.32 8.40
CA ARG A 259 0.47 36.70 8.42
C ARG A 259 -0.58 37.72 8.84
N LYS A 260 -1.82 37.58 8.34
CA LYS A 260 -2.92 38.44 8.75
C LYS A 260 -3.23 38.28 10.25
N ARG A 261 -3.31 37.05 10.76
CA ARG A 261 -3.51 36.76 12.20
C ARG A 261 -2.43 37.42 13.06
N ILE A 262 -1.14 37.28 12.69
CA ILE A 262 -0.03 37.94 13.40
C ILE A 262 -0.21 39.45 13.42
N ALA A 263 -0.56 40.07 12.29
CA ALA A 263 -0.74 41.51 12.20
C ALA A 263 -1.91 42.03 13.06
N GLU A 264 -2.97 41.23 13.21
CA GLU A 264 -4.15 41.57 14.01
C GLU A 264 -3.90 41.37 15.52
N THR A 265 -3.06 40.40 15.89
CA THR A 265 -2.76 40.10 17.31
C THR A 265 -1.59 40.87 17.86
N THR A 266 -0.74 41.45 17.00
CA THR A 266 0.40 42.27 17.45
C THR A 266 -0.08 43.70 17.82
N PRO A 267 0.11 44.16 19.10
CA PRO A 267 -0.29 45.51 19.47
C PRO A 267 0.41 46.56 18.59
N ARG A 268 -0.36 47.55 18.12
CA ARG A 268 0.14 48.69 17.32
C ARG A 268 1.13 49.54 18.10
N GLY A 269 2.30 49.06 18.46
CA GLY A 269 3.27 49.84 19.25
C GLY A 269 4.62 49.17 19.50
N VAL A 270 4.74 47.89 19.21
CA VAL A 270 6.03 47.17 19.36
C VAL A 270 6.42 46.62 17.99
N GLY A 271 7.41 47.22 17.43
CA GLY A 271 8.04 47.04 16.13
C GLY A 271 7.73 45.83 15.29
N ALA A 272 6.84 45.97 14.33
CA ALA A 272 6.72 45.05 13.18
C ALA A 272 8.04 44.84 12.41
N ARG A 273 9.07 45.65 12.72
CA ARG A 273 10.42 45.52 12.13
C ARG A 273 11.27 44.44 12.81
N GLU A 274 11.13 44.17 14.10
CA GLU A 274 11.98 43.18 14.79
C GLU A 274 11.56 41.73 14.52
N ALA A 275 10.27 41.47 14.37
CA ALA A 275 9.79 40.09 14.03
C ALA A 275 10.20 39.65 12.62
N PHE A 276 10.47 40.60 11.72
CA PHE A 276 10.86 40.31 10.32
C PHE A 276 12.40 40.24 10.11
N GLN A 277 13.22 40.70 11.06
CA GLN A 277 14.68 40.68 10.94
C GLN A 277 15.34 39.38 11.43
N ARG A 278 14.63 38.55 12.18
CA ARG A 278 15.19 37.30 12.73
C ARG A 278 15.55 36.22 11.67
N PRO A 279 14.86 36.06 10.53
CA PRO A 279 15.27 35.07 9.50
C PRO A 279 16.65 35.38 8.91
N GLU A 280 16.97 36.63 8.69
CA GLU A 280 18.28 37.01 8.13
C GLU A 280 19.43 36.81 9.11
N GLN A 281 19.19 36.98 10.42
CA GLN A 281 20.20 36.72 11.45
C GLN A 281 20.44 35.22 11.62
N GLN A 282 19.41 34.38 11.54
CA GLN A 282 19.57 32.93 11.58
C GLN A 282 20.35 32.41 10.36
N HIS A 283 20.10 32.95 9.17
CA HIS A 283 20.89 32.62 7.97
C HIS A 283 22.35 32.99 8.10
N ARG A 284 22.66 34.15 8.72
CA ARG A 284 24.03 34.57 9.00
C ARG A 284 24.72 33.69 10.04
N VAL A 285 24.00 33.24 11.07
CA VAL A 285 24.53 32.32 12.11
C VAL A 285 24.80 30.93 11.52
N VAL A 286 23.93 30.43 10.68
CA VAL A 286 24.13 29.13 9.97
C VAL A 286 25.30 29.24 8.99
N GLN A 287 25.42 30.32 8.21
CA GLN A 287 26.54 30.54 7.30
C GLN A 287 27.87 30.74 8.04
N ALA A 288 27.86 31.44 9.20
CA ALA A 288 29.04 31.62 10.05
C ALA A 288 29.49 30.28 10.67
N ARG A 289 28.54 29.42 11.03
CA ARG A 289 28.82 28.09 11.61
C ARG A 289 29.41 27.14 10.59
N THR A 290 28.85 27.08 9.37
CA THR A 290 29.40 26.30 8.24
C THR A 290 30.78 26.79 7.80
N SER A 291 31.01 28.10 7.86
CA SER A 291 32.33 28.69 7.55
C SER A 291 33.39 28.38 8.63
N LEU A 292 32.99 28.32 9.91
CA LEU A 292 33.86 27.93 11.03
C LEU A 292 34.18 26.41 11.01
N GLU A 293 33.23 25.57 10.65
CA GLU A 293 33.45 24.13 10.52
C GLU A 293 34.34 23.81 9.31
N ALA A 294 34.20 24.54 8.20
CA ALA A 294 35.08 24.44 7.04
C ALA A 294 36.51 24.92 7.32
N ALA A 295 36.67 25.96 8.15
CA ALA A 295 37.98 26.48 8.57
C ALA A 295 38.68 25.58 9.63
N GLY A 296 37.90 24.92 10.50
CA GLY A 296 38.41 23.97 11.49
C GLY A 296 38.93 22.68 10.86
N GLY A 297 38.25 22.17 9.81
CA GLY A 297 38.67 20.99 9.07
C GLY A 297 40.00 21.18 8.33
N SER A 298 40.27 22.39 7.83
CA SER A 298 41.52 22.71 7.13
C SER A 298 42.71 22.80 8.08
N ALA A 299 42.49 23.21 9.32
CA ALA A 299 43.57 23.30 10.33
C ALA A 299 43.99 21.92 10.88
N GLU A 300 43.05 20.99 10.97
CA GLU A 300 43.32 19.62 11.43
C GLU A 300 44.02 18.77 10.34
N GLN A 301 43.77 19.06 9.08
CA GLN A 301 44.44 18.42 7.93
C GLN A 301 45.89 18.93 7.75
N ALA A 302 46.13 20.24 7.98
CA ALA A 302 47.46 20.83 7.96
C ALA A 302 48.35 20.35 9.11
N ALA A 303 47.76 20.03 10.27
CA ALA A 303 48.47 19.48 11.43
C ALA A 303 48.90 18.01 11.26
N ARG A 304 48.29 17.27 10.37
CA ARG A 304 48.64 15.86 10.05
C ARG A 304 49.73 15.75 8.99
N GLU A 305 49.96 16.78 8.17
CA GLU A 305 50.97 16.76 7.08
C GLU A 305 52.35 17.27 7.55
N HIS A 306 52.51 17.78 8.80
CA HIS A 306 53.77 18.31 9.33
C HIS A 306 54.29 17.58 10.57
N GLY A 307 53.84 16.35 10.80
CA GLY A 307 54.24 15.51 11.94
C GLY A 307 54.85 14.19 11.50
N ASP A 308 55.92 14.21 10.65
CA ASP A 308 56.88 13.13 10.48
C ASP A 308 58.32 13.72 10.45
#